data_fd22eedf43b6d918ca63b46e013ac0fd
#
_entry.id   fd22eedf43b6d918ca63b46e013ac0fd
#
_cell.length_a   1.000
_cell.length_b   1.000
_cell.length_c   1.000
_cell.angle_alpha   90.00
_cell.angle_beta   90.00
_cell.angle_gamma   90.00
#
_symmetry.space_group_name_H-M   'P 1'
#
loop_
_entity.id
_entity.type
_entity.pdbx_description
1 polymer ?
#
loop_
_entity_poly.entity_id
_entity_poly.type
_entity_poly.pdbx_seq_one_letter_code
_entity_poly.pdbx_strand_id
1 'polypeptide(L)'
;MAGRSPDNDPQNLRAPRRRDGCSECRRKKVKCDLRRPVCSRCIRFPKECRYDSSFVAVRSHCRKSSPVRGKPRNPSPAKRSVIPLRASLNPLACLTCPDSHFLMHHFVTQTIRVLFPLAPPVFGQTLVATAMETPHLLHALLAASCSHYARLVQKPSAHQLTVLKFTNLAVAGLRAALADPTETLRPETAMTAMVLCTNDVCNGNARTWKVHLSGVTQLLTALLARHKTADGDPDPFFLCLLKWFAALDILAGLSGTHEGCVNDGQYWNLTRNPNCGNGHVDEICGYSTQLMPLLARIGQLARRNVHEQSIFETYTEPSSALSEELTHDAQDLETRILSIANQVPSAATLAFHDQVLASELHNTHLAFIHSALLHLYRRVELLPKSHPKVRAQVTAILYNVQAIKPFSPANALILWPIFSAGCETDDLQERQAIQTRMANMQTMGLGNFTRARDALARYWESGASSRWDVYFAQSGLELVLF
;
A
#
# COMPACT_ATOMS: atom_id res chain seq x y z
N MET A 1 33.97 38.33 66.85
CA MET A 1 34.82 37.17 67.13
C MET A 1 34.23 36.04 66.35
N ALA A 2 34.61 35.81 65.11
CA ALA A 2 35.73 34.98 64.68
C ALA A 2 35.45 33.48 64.91
N GLY A 3 35.21 32.79 63.84
CA GLY A 3 35.17 31.34 63.77
C GLY A 3 35.08 30.89 62.33
N ARG A 4 36.22 30.63 61.68
CA ARG A 4 36.39 30.15 60.31
C ARG A 4 36.01 28.67 60.23
N SER A 5 35.30 28.31 59.18
CA SER A 5 35.10 26.96 58.62
C SER A 5 36.22 26.58 57.66
N PRO A 6 36.45 25.29 57.44
CA PRO A 6 37.24 24.87 56.29
C PRO A 6 36.42 24.31 55.13
N ASP A 7 36.97 24.48 53.96
CA ASP A 7 36.59 24.08 52.63
C ASP A 7 36.16 22.64 52.46
N ASN A 8 35.15 22.41 51.57
CA ASN A 8 34.97 21.19 50.84
C ASN A 8 34.78 21.48 49.37
N ASP A 9 35.80 21.14 48.62
CA ASP A 9 35.96 21.27 47.17
C ASP A 9 35.09 20.21 46.44
N PRO A 10 34.20 20.57 45.50
CA PRO A 10 33.50 19.56 44.69
C PRO A 10 34.36 19.11 43.53
N GLN A 11 34.71 17.84 43.57
CA GLN A 11 35.42 17.12 42.53
C GLN A 11 34.83 17.34 41.14
N ASN A 12 35.64 17.90 40.26
CA ASN A 12 35.44 18.19 38.84
C ASN A 12 35.28 16.92 38.02
N LEU A 13 34.08 16.35 37.92
CA LEU A 13 33.74 15.24 37.02
C LEU A 13 33.74 15.74 35.56
N ARG A 14 34.86 15.64 34.88
CA ARG A 14 34.97 15.89 33.44
C ARG A 14 34.07 14.94 32.67
N ALA A 15 33.00 15.48 32.06
CA ALA A 15 32.14 14.76 31.14
C ALA A 15 32.93 14.12 29.97
N PRO A 16 32.56 12.91 29.52
CA PRO A 16 33.26 12.24 28.43
C PRO A 16 33.21 13.07 27.17
N ARG A 17 34.36 13.26 26.52
CA ARG A 17 34.50 14.04 25.28
C ARG A 17 33.74 13.37 24.14
N ARG A 18 32.73 14.07 23.58
CA ARG A 18 32.03 13.64 22.38
C ARG A 18 32.99 13.59 21.19
N ARG A 19 32.90 12.51 20.36
CA ARG A 19 33.74 12.30 19.18
C ARG A 19 33.12 12.82 17.87
N ASP A 20 32.06 13.62 17.93
CA ASP A 20 31.20 14.00 16.82
C ASP A 20 31.67 15.25 16.06
N GLY A 21 32.75 15.89 16.48
CA GLY A 21 33.29 17.10 15.85
C GLY A 21 33.92 16.85 14.47
N CYS A 22 34.01 17.91 13.63
CA CYS A 22 34.70 17.82 12.35
C CYS A 22 36.18 17.39 12.52
N SER A 23 36.78 16.82 11.48
CA SER A 23 38.14 16.28 11.48
C SER A 23 39.15 17.31 12.00
N GLU A 24 39.05 18.57 11.60
CA GLU A 24 39.98 19.62 11.99
C GLU A 24 39.86 20.04 13.49
N CYS A 25 38.62 20.14 14.01
CA CYS A 25 38.43 20.42 15.44
C CYS A 25 38.88 19.23 16.31
N ARG A 26 38.70 18.01 15.83
CA ARG A 26 39.21 16.79 16.49
C ARG A 26 40.74 16.76 16.51
N ARG A 27 41.38 17.07 15.36
CA ARG A 27 42.85 17.14 15.26
C ARG A 27 43.44 18.15 16.21
N LYS A 28 42.79 19.34 16.36
CA LYS A 28 43.20 20.40 17.28
C LYS A 28 42.75 20.22 18.72
N LYS A 29 42.02 19.12 19.02
CA LYS A 29 41.48 18.80 20.37
C LYS A 29 40.61 19.89 20.98
N VAL A 30 39.85 20.64 20.13
CA VAL A 30 38.96 21.73 20.54
C VAL A 30 37.49 21.37 20.34
N LYS A 31 36.59 22.04 21.07
CA LYS A 31 35.14 21.82 20.97
C LYS A 31 34.65 22.30 19.62
N CYS A 32 33.91 21.46 18.89
CA CYS A 32 33.22 21.78 17.63
C CYS A 32 31.75 22.07 17.92
N ASP A 33 31.17 23.10 17.31
CA ASP A 33 29.77 23.45 17.41
C ASP A 33 28.84 22.66 16.47
N LEU A 34 29.42 21.75 15.66
CA LEU A 34 28.71 20.83 14.75
C LEU A 34 27.88 21.48 13.65
N ARG A 35 28.00 22.78 13.39
CA ARG A 35 27.32 23.44 12.27
C ARG A 35 27.76 22.85 10.94
N ARG A 36 26.81 22.58 10.09
CA ARG A 36 27.04 22.07 8.73
C ARG A 36 26.67 23.14 7.70
N PRO A 37 27.32 23.21 6.54
CA PRO A 37 28.43 22.34 6.05
C PRO A 37 29.79 22.63 6.71
N VAL A 38 30.01 23.82 7.30
CA VAL A 38 31.26 24.23 7.95
C VAL A 38 30.97 24.76 9.34
N CYS A 39 31.70 24.26 10.36
CA CYS A 39 31.53 24.73 11.74
C CYS A 39 32.07 26.17 11.91
N SER A 40 31.51 26.94 12.84
CA SER A 40 31.85 28.38 13.05
C SER A 40 33.34 28.61 13.28
N ARG A 41 34.06 27.65 13.89
CA ARG A 41 35.49 27.74 14.09
C ARG A 41 36.26 27.59 12.78
N CYS A 42 35.87 26.65 11.90
CA CYS A 42 36.53 26.49 10.60
C CYS A 42 36.18 27.61 9.63
N ILE A 43 35.05 28.31 9.81
CA ILE A 43 34.73 29.55 9.10
C ILE A 43 35.67 30.68 9.53
N ARG A 44 35.85 30.87 10.84
CA ARG A 44 36.72 31.96 11.38
C ARG A 44 38.20 31.73 11.08
N PHE A 45 38.66 30.52 11.01
CA PHE A 45 40.02 30.14 10.70
C PHE A 45 39.98 29.17 9.50
N PRO A 46 40.03 29.67 8.24
CA PRO A 46 39.80 28.88 7.03
C PRO A 46 40.62 27.59 7.02
N LYS A 47 39.94 26.48 7.22
CA LYS A 47 40.49 25.12 7.17
C LYS A 47 39.44 24.21 6.61
N GLU A 48 39.87 23.08 6.04
CA GLU A 48 39.00 22.08 5.49
C GLU A 48 38.17 21.41 6.60
N CYS A 49 36.84 21.68 6.61
CA CYS A 49 35.91 21.21 7.62
C CYS A 49 35.19 19.97 7.11
N ARG A 50 35.74 18.80 7.37
CA ARG A 50 35.10 17.52 7.01
C ARG A 50 34.52 16.85 8.24
N TYR A 51 33.28 16.32 8.08
CA TYR A 51 32.64 15.47 9.04
C TYR A 51 32.68 14.04 8.50
N ASP A 52 33.42 13.15 9.17
CA ASP A 52 33.44 11.73 8.80
C ASP A 52 32.06 11.12 9.06
N SER A 53 31.42 10.58 8.04
CA SER A 53 30.18 9.82 8.13
C SER A 53 30.45 8.37 8.56
N SER A 54 31.17 8.20 9.67
CA SER A 54 31.36 6.87 10.26
C SER A 54 30.20 6.56 11.21
N PHE A 55 29.48 5.50 10.89
CA PHE A 55 28.38 4.91 11.64
C PHE A 55 28.62 4.86 13.15
N VAL A 56 27.68 5.41 13.92
CA VAL A 56 27.64 5.23 15.37
C VAL A 56 27.14 3.81 15.66
N ALA A 57 28.03 2.90 15.96
CA ALA A 57 27.67 1.61 16.53
C ALA A 57 27.16 1.85 17.95
N VAL A 58 25.88 1.62 18.19
CA VAL A 58 25.29 1.60 19.53
C VAL A 58 25.83 0.39 20.28
N ARG A 59 26.80 0.61 21.18
CA ARG A 59 27.23 -0.39 22.16
C ARG A 59 26.27 -0.37 23.33
N SER A 60 25.42 -1.39 23.41
CA SER A 60 24.69 -1.72 24.64
C SER A 60 25.65 -2.15 25.74
N HIS A 61 25.69 -1.39 26.84
CA HIS A 61 26.44 -1.77 28.03
C HIS A 61 25.69 -2.88 28.80
N CYS A 62 26.18 -4.09 28.67
CA CYS A 62 25.79 -5.19 29.56
C CYS A 62 26.59 -5.06 30.88
N ARG A 63 25.91 -4.75 31.99
CA ARG A 63 26.50 -4.82 33.33
C ARG A 63 26.68 -6.28 33.74
N LYS A 64 27.93 -6.66 34.02
CA LYS A 64 28.28 -7.94 34.66
C LYS A 64 27.88 -7.88 36.11
N SER A 65 26.96 -8.74 36.55
CA SER A 65 26.77 -9.09 37.94
C SER A 65 27.21 -10.54 38.14
N SER A 66 27.97 -10.73 39.23
CA SER A 66 28.59 -11.99 39.63
C SER A 66 27.59 -13.04 40.15
N PRO A 67 27.93 -14.34 40.21
CA PRO A 67 26.95 -15.42 40.31
C PRO A 67 26.61 -15.79 41.76
N VAL A 68 25.32 -16.02 41.97
CA VAL A 68 24.83 -16.75 43.17
C VAL A 68 24.40 -18.14 42.71
N ARG A 69 24.97 -19.15 43.38
CA ARG A 69 24.71 -20.58 43.21
C ARG A 69 23.28 -20.95 43.63
N GLY A 70 22.49 -21.54 42.69
CA GLY A 70 21.24 -22.22 43.00
C GLY A 70 21.00 -23.32 41.94
N LYS A 71 20.77 -24.54 42.40
CA LYS A 71 20.63 -25.77 41.61
C LYS A 71 19.33 -25.77 40.76
N PRO A 72 19.27 -26.55 39.65
CA PRO A 72 18.32 -26.36 38.56
C PRO A 72 17.00 -27.12 38.76
N ARG A 73 15.92 -26.50 38.32
CA ARG A 73 14.68 -27.20 37.93
C ARG A 73 14.45 -26.92 36.42
N ASN A 74 14.42 -27.98 35.63
CA ASN A 74 14.08 -27.97 34.22
C ASN A 74 12.63 -27.53 33.98
N PRO A 75 12.38 -26.62 33.07
CA PRO A 75 11.23 -26.72 32.17
C PRO A 75 11.67 -26.84 30.71
N SER A 76 10.96 -27.65 29.96
CA SER A 76 11.13 -27.96 28.55
C SER A 76 11.22 -26.70 27.66
N PRO A 77 12.02 -26.71 26.58
CA PRO A 77 12.21 -25.55 25.75
C PRO A 77 11.06 -25.34 24.79
N ALA A 78 10.38 -24.22 24.94
CA ALA A 78 9.60 -23.64 23.86
C ALA A 78 10.57 -23.34 22.68
N LYS A 79 10.33 -23.97 21.55
CA LYS A 79 11.09 -23.74 20.30
C LYS A 79 10.86 -22.29 19.85
N ARG A 80 11.73 -21.38 20.30
CA ARG A 80 11.93 -20.10 19.60
C ARG A 80 12.62 -20.44 18.28
N SER A 81 11.88 -20.30 17.19
CA SER A 81 12.42 -20.26 15.83
C SER A 81 13.39 -19.07 15.75
N VAL A 82 14.67 -19.35 15.92
CA VAL A 82 15.75 -18.40 15.61
C VAL A 82 15.90 -18.47 14.10
N ILE A 83 15.39 -17.47 13.39
CA ILE A 83 15.73 -17.25 11.97
C ILE A 83 17.26 -17.06 11.95
N PRO A 84 18.03 -17.93 11.27
CA PRO A 84 19.48 -17.71 11.16
C PRO A 84 19.70 -16.46 10.29
N LEU A 85 20.20 -15.40 10.90
CA LEU A 85 20.75 -14.25 10.20
C LEU A 85 22.02 -14.73 9.45
N ARG A 86 21.85 -15.33 8.28
CA ARG A 86 22.92 -15.45 7.29
C ARG A 86 23.09 -14.11 6.60
N ALA A 87 23.67 -13.17 7.30
CA ALA A 87 24.21 -11.97 6.69
C ALA A 87 25.48 -12.34 5.92
N SER A 88 25.33 -12.79 4.70
CA SER A 88 26.34 -12.53 3.68
C SER A 88 26.29 -11.03 3.41
N LEU A 89 27.17 -10.28 4.06
CA LEU A 89 27.33 -8.83 3.89
C LEU A 89 28.08 -8.52 2.57
N ASN A 90 27.73 -9.17 1.48
CA ASN A 90 28.03 -8.64 0.16
C ASN A 90 26.86 -7.76 -0.20
N PRO A 91 26.99 -6.42 -0.13
CA PRO A 91 25.97 -5.55 -0.70
C PRO A 91 25.82 -5.96 -2.15
N LEU A 92 24.61 -6.33 -2.55
CA LEU A 92 24.30 -6.60 -3.95
C LEU A 92 24.96 -5.51 -4.80
N ALA A 93 25.68 -5.90 -5.83
CA ALA A 93 26.45 -4.97 -6.67
C ALA A 93 25.60 -3.79 -7.19
N CYS A 94 24.28 -3.97 -7.29
CA CYS A 94 23.32 -2.92 -7.64
C CYS A 94 23.17 -1.82 -6.57
N LEU A 95 23.50 -2.07 -5.30
CA LEU A 95 23.46 -1.07 -4.24
C LEU A 95 24.76 -0.30 -4.07
N THR A 96 25.82 -0.64 -4.82
CA THR A 96 27.07 0.15 -4.81
C THR A 96 26.95 1.46 -5.58
N CYS A 97 25.91 1.63 -6.41
CA CYS A 97 25.62 2.85 -7.14
C CYS A 97 24.93 3.89 -6.23
N PRO A 98 25.37 5.15 -6.20
CA PRO A 98 24.75 6.21 -5.41
C PRO A 98 23.24 6.38 -5.67
N ASP A 99 22.80 6.25 -6.93
CA ASP A 99 21.40 6.33 -7.32
C ASP A 99 20.55 5.23 -6.66
N SER A 100 21.08 3.99 -6.58
CA SER A 100 20.40 2.88 -5.94
C SER A 100 20.23 3.07 -4.44
N HIS A 101 21.24 3.63 -3.77
CA HIS A 101 21.15 4.00 -2.36
C HIS A 101 20.07 5.08 -2.12
N PHE A 102 20.08 6.12 -2.95
CA PHE A 102 19.07 7.18 -2.87
C PHE A 102 17.68 6.62 -3.09
N LEU A 103 17.47 5.82 -4.14
CA LEU A 103 16.17 5.24 -4.47
C LEU A 103 15.68 4.27 -3.40
N MET A 104 16.56 3.47 -2.80
CA MET A 104 16.18 2.59 -1.69
C MET A 104 15.79 3.40 -0.45
N HIS A 105 16.53 4.47 -0.13
CA HIS A 105 16.16 5.38 0.94
C HIS A 105 14.80 6.04 0.66
N HIS A 106 14.55 6.49 -0.58
CA HIS A 106 13.28 7.07 -0.99
C HIS A 106 12.15 6.04 -0.91
N PHE A 107 12.41 4.77 -1.29
CA PHE A 107 11.43 3.69 -1.16
C PHE A 107 10.98 3.54 0.31
N VAL A 108 11.92 3.37 1.21
CA VAL A 108 11.65 3.12 2.65
C VAL A 108 10.98 4.31 3.34
N THR A 109 11.33 5.54 2.94
CA THR A 109 10.84 6.74 3.63
C THR A 109 9.58 7.34 3.02
N GLN A 110 9.34 7.13 1.72
CA GLN A 110 8.27 7.78 0.99
C GLN A 110 7.39 6.80 0.22
N THR A 111 7.95 6.03 -0.73
CA THR A 111 7.17 5.22 -1.67
C THR A 111 6.31 4.17 -0.95
N ILE A 112 6.89 3.47 0.01
CA ILE A 112 6.16 2.43 0.77
C ILE A 112 4.97 2.99 1.56
N ARG A 113 5.09 4.23 2.06
CA ARG A 113 4.03 4.90 2.82
C ARG A 113 2.85 5.34 1.96
N VAL A 114 3.06 5.45 0.66
CA VAL A 114 1.99 5.78 -0.29
C VAL A 114 1.36 4.51 -0.84
N LEU A 115 2.16 3.47 -1.08
CA LEU A 115 1.64 2.17 -1.54
C LEU A 115 0.91 1.39 -0.44
N PHE A 116 1.37 1.51 0.81
CA PHE A 116 0.83 0.81 1.98
C PHE A 116 0.69 1.76 3.16
N PRO A 117 -0.23 2.75 3.05
CA PRO A 117 -0.26 3.88 3.97
C PRO A 117 -0.57 3.51 5.41
N LEU A 118 -1.29 2.43 5.61
CA LEU A 118 -1.76 1.96 6.91
C LEU A 118 -1.15 0.61 7.32
N ALA A 119 -0.30 0.02 6.46
CA ALA A 119 0.33 -1.26 6.75
C ALA A 119 1.26 -1.17 7.97
N PRO A 120 1.34 -2.24 8.78
CA PRO A 120 2.26 -2.29 9.91
C PRO A 120 3.72 -2.11 9.44
N PRO A 121 4.56 -1.40 10.21
CA PRO A 121 5.97 -1.19 9.84
C PRO A 121 6.74 -2.48 9.56
N VAL A 122 6.37 -3.59 10.21
CA VAL A 122 7.00 -4.91 10.02
C VAL A 122 6.85 -5.40 8.58
N PHE A 123 5.74 -5.09 7.90
CA PHE A 123 5.56 -5.46 6.49
C PHE A 123 6.63 -4.82 5.61
N GLY A 124 6.84 -3.51 5.75
CA GLY A 124 7.86 -2.79 5.00
C GLY A 124 9.28 -3.28 5.30
N GLN A 125 9.57 -3.59 6.56
CA GLN A 125 10.86 -4.15 6.97
C GLN A 125 11.09 -5.53 6.34
N THR A 126 10.08 -6.40 6.35
CA THR A 126 10.16 -7.73 5.73
C THR A 126 10.33 -7.62 4.22
N LEU A 127 9.56 -6.77 3.54
CA LEU A 127 9.66 -6.56 2.10
C LEU A 127 11.06 -6.10 1.68
N VAL A 128 11.64 -5.14 2.41
CA VAL A 128 12.99 -4.64 2.14
C VAL A 128 14.05 -5.69 2.44
N ALA A 129 13.94 -6.41 3.57
CA ALA A 129 14.88 -7.48 3.91
C ALA A 129 14.89 -8.59 2.84
N THR A 130 13.70 -9.04 2.42
CA THR A 130 13.54 -10.02 1.34
C THR A 130 14.12 -9.51 0.01
N ALA A 131 13.91 -8.24 -0.32
CA ALA A 131 14.47 -7.65 -1.53
C ALA A 131 16.00 -7.58 -1.53
N MET A 132 16.64 -7.41 -0.37
CA MET A 132 18.11 -7.44 -0.27
C MET A 132 18.70 -8.82 -0.60
N GLU A 133 17.93 -9.88 -0.43
CA GLU A 133 18.33 -11.26 -0.77
C GLU A 133 17.89 -11.67 -2.18
N THR A 134 16.95 -10.90 -2.79
CA THR A 134 16.31 -11.24 -4.06
C THR A 134 16.51 -10.13 -5.10
N PRO A 135 17.52 -10.25 -6.00
CA PRO A 135 17.91 -9.17 -6.92
C PRO A 135 16.79 -8.66 -7.82
N HIS A 136 15.94 -9.53 -8.35
CA HIS A 136 14.83 -9.11 -9.21
C HIS A 136 13.76 -8.32 -8.45
N LEU A 137 13.49 -8.68 -7.18
CA LEU A 137 12.59 -7.92 -6.32
C LEU A 137 13.20 -6.55 -5.98
N LEU A 138 14.49 -6.52 -5.63
CA LEU A 138 15.19 -5.26 -5.37
C LEU A 138 15.10 -4.30 -6.56
N HIS A 139 15.37 -4.77 -7.79
CA HIS A 139 15.27 -3.95 -8.97
C HIS A 139 13.84 -3.45 -9.21
N ALA A 140 12.82 -4.26 -8.94
CA ALA A 140 11.42 -3.84 -9.04
C ALA A 140 11.08 -2.72 -8.04
N LEU A 141 11.56 -2.82 -6.78
CA LEU A 141 11.40 -1.76 -5.77
C LEU A 141 12.11 -0.47 -6.18
N LEU A 142 13.32 -0.57 -6.74
CA LEU A 142 14.08 0.60 -7.23
C LEU A 142 13.37 1.25 -8.42
N ALA A 143 12.77 0.48 -9.33
CA ALA A 143 11.97 1.00 -10.44
C ALA A 143 10.73 1.75 -9.93
N ALA A 144 9.98 1.17 -9.00
CA ALA A 144 8.82 1.79 -8.39
C ALA A 144 9.18 3.07 -7.64
N SER A 145 10.27 3.05 -6.88
CA SER A 145 10.80 4.20 -6.16
C SER A 145 11.20 5.34 -7.11
N CYS A 146 11.91 5.02 -8.19
CA CYS A 146 12.32 6.00 -9.20
C CYS A 146 11.11 6.62 -9.91
N SER A 147 10.12 5.82 -10.27
CA SER A 147 8.86 6.27 -10.87
C SER A 147 8.10 7.22 -9.97
N HIS A 148 8.00 6.88 -8.68
CA HIS A 148 7.35 7.71 -7.67
C HIS A 148 8.11 9.04 -7.47
N TYR A 149 9.43 8.99 -7.27
CA TYR A 149 10.27 10.17 -7.14
C TYR A 149 10.15 11.12 -8.34
N ALA A 150 10.22 10.58 -9.56
CA ALA A 150 10.12 11.34 -10.79
C ALA A 150 8.81 12.15 -10.89
N ARG A 151 7.71 11.59 -10.39
CA ARG A 151 6.41 12.28 -10.35
C ARG A 151 6.35 13.33 -9.25
N LEU A 152 6.88 13.04 -8.07
CA LEU A 152 6.94 14.03 -6.98
C LEU A 152 7.73 15.28 -7.37
N VAL A 153 8.85 15.13 -8.07
CA VAL A 153 9.66 16.26 -8.54
C VAL A 153 9.17 16.82 -9.88
N GLN A 154 8.08 16.32 -10.42
CA GLN A 154 7.47 16.72 -11.70
C GLN A 154 8.45 16.67 -12.89
N LYS A 155 9.39 15.72 -12.89
CA LYS A 155 10.40 15.52 -13.94
C LYS A 155 10.41 14.07 -14.44
N PRO A 156 9.29 13.52 -14.93
CA PRO A 156 9.23 12.11 -15.33
C PRO A 156 10.19 11.79 -16.48
N SER A 157 10.34 12.68 -17.45
CA SER A 157 11.26 12.48 -18.59
C SER A 157 12.74 12.43 -18.18
N ALA A 158 13.15 13.22 -17.18
CA ALA A 158 14.53 13.22 -16.70
C ALA A 158 14.96 11.90 -16.05
N HIS A 159 14.01 11.14 -15.49
CA HIS A 159 14.26 9.89 -14.79
C HIS A 159 13.86 8.64 -15.59
N GLN A 160 13.32 8.82 -16.80
CA GLN A 160 12.79 7.73 -17.64
C GLN A 160 13.81 6.63 -17.90
N LEU A 161 15.06 6.98 -18.23
CA LEU A 161 16.13 6.00 -18.48
C LEU A 161 16.45 5.18 -17.22
N THR A 162 16.44 5.79 -16.05
CA THR A 162 16.68 5.10 -14.78
C THR A 162 15.53 4.16 -14.44
N VAL A 163 14.29 4.58 -14.64
CA VAL A 163 13.10 3.71 -14.49
C VAL A 163 13.22 2.51 -15.42
N LEU A 164 13.45 2.73 -16.71
CA LEU A 164 13.61 1.66 -17.69
C LEU A 164 14.76 0.71 -17.37
N LYS A 165 15.91 1.23 -16.90
CA LYS A 165 17.04 0.41 -16.46
C LYS A 165 16.61 -0.59 -15.38
N PHE A 166 16.02 -0.11 -14.29
CA PHE A 166 15.64 -0.98 -13.19
C PHE A 166 14.47 -1.90 -13.54
N THR A 167 13.50 -1.43 -14.32
CA THR A 167 12.41 -2.26 -14.84
C THR A 167 12.95 -3.41 -15.70
N ASN A 168 13.88 -3.14 -16.63
CA ASN A 168 14.48 -4.17 -17.47
C ASN A 168 15.29 -5.19 -16.65
N LEU A 169 16.03 -4.75 -15.63
CA LEU A 169 16.76 -5.64 -14.74
C LEU A 169 15.79 -6.52 -13.92
N ALA A 170 14.70 -5.95 -13.41
CA ALA A 170 13.67 -6.69 -12.68
C ALA A 170 13.00 -7.74 -13.59
N VAL A 171 12.60 -7.36 -14.82
CA VAL A 171 11.96 -8.27 -15.78
C VAL A 171 12.93 -9.37 -16.22
N ALA A 172 14.20 -9.05 -16.46
CA ALA A 172 15.20 -10.05 -16.84
C ALA A 172 15.42 -11.07 -15.70
N GLY A 173 15.54 -10.60 -14.47
CA GLY A 173 15.67 -11.47 -13.30
C GLY A 173 14.41 -12.30 -13.04
N LEU A 174 13.23 -11.70 -13.19
CA LEU A 174 11.95 -12.41 -13.09
C LEU A 174 11.83 -13.52 -14.13
N ARG A 175 12.23 -13.26 -15.39
CA ARG A 175 12.26 -14.29 -16.43
C ARG A 175 13.20 -15.43 -16.11
N ALA A 176 14.37 -15.14 -15.54
CA ALA A 176 15.30 -16.17 -15.09
C ALA A 176 14.70 -17.01 -13.96
N ALA A 177 14.07 -16.38 -12.97
CA ALA A 177 13.39 -17.07 -11.87
C ALA A 177 12.22 -17.94 -12.37
N LEU A 178 11.45 -17.47 -13.34
CA LEU A 178 10.36 -18.25 -13.94
C LEU A 178 10.84 -19.43 -14.80
N ALA A 179 12.09 -19.44 -15.25
CA ALA A 179 12.69 -20.55 -15.96
C ALA A 179 13.21 -21.65 -15.02
N ASP A 180 13.38 -21.35 -13.73
CA ASP A 180 13.80 -22.30 -12.70
C ASP A 180 12.59 -22.81 -11.90
N PRO A 181 12.26 -24.11 -11.94
CA PRO A 181 11.10 -24.66 -11.22
C PRO A 181 11.14 -24.42 -9.69
N THR A 182 12.33 -24.28 -9.11
CA THR A 182 12.50 -24.04 -7.66
C THR A 182 12.24 -22.57 -7.31
N GLU A 183 12.69 -21.64 -8.14
CA GLU A 183 12.49 -20.20 -7.95
C GLU A 183 11.07 -19.74 -8.37
N THR A 184 10.46 -20.39 -9.35
CA THR A 184 9.09 -20.06 -9.81
C THR A 184 8.07 -20.11 -8.67
N LEU A 185 8.18 -21.11 -7.79
CA LEU A 185 7.26 -21.33 -6.69
C LEU A 185 7.74 -20.66 -5.38
N ARG A 186 8.42 -19.53 -5.48
CA ARG A 186 8.80 -18.70 -4.33
C ARG A 186 7.89 -17.46 -4.23
N PRO A 187 7.42 -17.10 -3.02
CA PRO A 187 6.63 -15.89 -2.83
C PRO A 187 7.31 -14.62 -3.37
N GLU A 188 8.65 -14.55 -3.32
CA GLU A 188 9.44 -13.43 -3.81
C GLU A 188 9.33 -13.23 -5.32
N THR A 189 9.17 -14.31 -6.08
CA THR A 189 8.96 -14.27 -7.54
C THR A 189 7.59 -13.68 -7.86
N ALA A 190 6.55 -14.13 -7.18
CA ALA A 190 5.20 -13.56 -7.31
C ALA A 190 5.16 -12.09 -6.82
N MET A 191 5.86 -11.77 -5.71
CA MET A 191 5.98 -10.42 -5.20
C MET A 191 6.64 -9.47 -6.21
N THR A 192 7.67 -9.94 -6.91
CA THR A 192 8.33 -9.14 -7.97
C THR A 192 7.35 -8.79 -9.09
N ALA A 193 6.58 -9.77 -9.57
CA ALA A 193 5.55 -9.54 -10.58
C ALA A 193 4.47 -8.57 -10.07
N MET A 194 4.08 -8.66 -8.78
CA MET A 194 3.11 -7.77 -8.15
C MET A 194 3.62 -6.33 -8.04
N VAL A 195 4.87 -6.13 -7.65
CA VAL A 195 5.51 -4.79 -7.63
C VAL A 195 5.55 -4.18 -9.02
N LEU A 196 5.92 -4.95 -10.06
CA LEU A 196 5.92 -4.48 -11.44
C LEU A 196 4.50 -4.11 -11.91
N CYS A 197 3.50 -4.95 -11.61
CA CYS A 197 2.09 -4.67 -11.90
C CYS A 197 1.64 -3.35 -11.26
N THR A 198 1.88 -3.18 -9.97
CA THR A 198 1.51 -1.97 -9.23
C THR A 198 2.24 -0.75 -9.76
N ASN A 199 3.52 -0.88 -10.11
CA ASN A 199 4.28 0.23 -10.71
C ASN A 199 3.66 0.66 -12.05
N ASP A 200 3.20 -0.27 -12.88
CA ASP A 200 2.52 0.04 -14.15
C ASP A 200 1.18 0.73 -13.90
N VAL A 201 0.38 0.26 -12.94
CA VAL A 201 -0.86 0.92 -12.51
C VAL A 201 -0.59 2.35 -12.05
N CYS A 202 0.36 2.53 -11.13
CA CYS A 202 0.75 3.84 -10.58
C CYS A 202 1.37 4.76 -11.64
N ASN A 203 1.96 4.23 -12.71
CA ASN A 203 2.45 5.01 -13.85
C ASN A 203 1.33 5.35 -14.85
N GLY A 204 0.16 4.74 -14.71
CA GLY A 204 -0.93 4.88 -15.65
C GLY A 204 -0.69 4.13 -16.98
N ASN A 205 0.11 3.07 -16.97
CA ASN A 205 0.37 2.26 -18.17
C ASN A 205 -0.76 1.22 -18.35
N ALA A 206 -1.72 1.57 -19.19
CA ALA A 206 -2.98 0.82 -19.34
C ALA A 206 -2.83 -0.59 -19.96
N ARG A 207 -1.69 -0.94 -20.55
CA ARG A 207 -1.56 -2.17 -21.33
C ARG A 207 -0.77 -3.27 -20.64
N THR A 208 0.26 -2.92 -19.88
CA THR A 208 1.23 -3.89 -19.33
C THR A 208 0.82 -4.45 -17.99
N TRP A 209 0.08 -3.70 -17.17
CA TRP A 209 -0.35 -4.17 -15.85
C TRP A 209 -1.18 -5.47 -15.92
N LYS A 210 -2.04 -5.65 -16.95
CA LYS A 210 -2.84 -6.87 -17.12
C LYS A 210 -1.98 -8.13 -17.30
N VAL A 211 -0.87 -7.99 -18.06
CA VAL A 211 0.06 -9.10 -18.28
C VAL A 211 0.71 -9.52 -16.97
N HIS A 212 1.16 -8.53 -16.18
CA HIS A 212 1.73 -8.81 -14.86
C HIS A 212 0.69 -9.39 -13.91
N LEU A 213 -0.52 -8.83 -13.86
CA LEU A 213 -1.59 -9.32 -12.98
C LEU A 213 -1.96 -10.77 -13.31
N SER A 214 -2.12 -11.10 -14.60
CA SER A 214 -2.37 -12.49 -15.04
C SER A 214 -1.24 -13.44 -14.65
N GLY A 215 0.02 -12.99 -14.77
CA GLY A 215 1.18 -13.76 -14.31
C GLY A 215 1.16 -13.98 -12.79
N VAL A 216 0.84 -12.95 -12.01
CA VAL A 216 0.68 -13.06 -10.55
C VAL A 216 -0.40 -14.07 -10.20
N THR A 217 -1.56 -14.03 -10.89
CA THR A 217 -2.65 -15.00 -10.68
C THR A 217 -2.17 -16.43 -10.83
N GLN A 218 -1.44 -16.74 -11.91
CA GLN A 218 -0.92 -18.07 -12.15
C GLN A 218 0.06 -18.52 -11.07
N LEU A 219 0.97 -17.64 -10.66
CA LEU A 219 1.93 -17.93 -9.60
C LEU A 219 1.24 -18.16 -8.25
N LEU A 220 0.28 -17.30 -7.89
CA LEU A 220 -0.46 -17.45 -6.64
C LEU A 220 -1.32 -18.70 -6.62
N THR A 221 -1.95 -19.08 -7.74
CA THR A 221 -2.71 -20.33 -7.86
C THR A 221 -1.81 -21.55 -7.60
N ALA A 222 -0.61 -21.56 -8.18
CA ALA A 222 0.37 -22.63 -7.97
C ALA A 222 0.91 -22.66 -6.52
N LEU A 223 1.19 -21.49 -5.94
CA LEU A 223 1.62 -21.36 -4.54
C LEU A 223 0.54 -21.83 -3.56
N LEU A 224 -0.72 -21.48 -3.80
CA LEU A 224 -1.86 -21.92 -3.00
C LEU A 224 -2.06 -23.45 -3.08
N ALA A 225 -1.92 -24.04 -4.27
CA ALA A 225 -1.99 -25.49 -4.44
C ALA A 225 -0.91 -26.22 -3.64
N ARG A 226 0.32 -25.66 -3.61
CA ARG A 226 1.43 -26.18 -2.80
C ARG A 226 1.16 -26.02 -1.30
N HIS A 227 0.60 -24.89 -0.88
CA HIS A 227 0.32 -24.62 0.54
C HIS A 227 -0.72 -25.60 1.13
N LYS A 228 -1.71 -26.02 0.34
CA LYS A 228 -2.71 -27.04 0.76
C LYS A 228 -2.09 -28.38 1.15
N THR A 229 -0.91 -28.71 0.63
CA THR A 229 -0.22 -29.96 0.90
C THR A 229 0.78 -29.87 2.03
N ALA A 230 1.00 -28.66 2.58
CA ALA A 230 1.92 -28.41 3.68
C ALA A 230 1.16 -28.17 4.98
N ASP A 231 1.53 -28.90 6.04
CA ASP A 231 1.00 -28.65 7.39
C ASP A 231 1.67 -27.40 7.97
N GLY A 232 0.93 -26.29 8.11
CA GLY A 232 1.41 -25.09 8.77
C GLY A 232 0.61 -23.83 8.39
N ASP A 233 0.68 -22.82 9.26
CA ASP A 233 0.12 -21.51 8.96
C ASP A 233 0.88 -20.85 7.80
N PRO A 234 0.19 -20.12 6.91
CA PRO A 234 0.82 -19.42 5.81
C PRO A 234 1.79 -18.34 6.32
N ASP A 235 2.92 -18.20 5.63
CA ASP A 235 3.90 -17.15 5.90
C ASP A 235 3.22 -15.76 5.86
N PRO A 236 3.45 -14.90 6.86
CA PRO A 236 2.90 -13.53 6.88
C PRO A 236 3.23 -12.70 5.62
N PHE A 237 4.41 -12.89 5.02
CA PHE A 237 4.78 -12.23 3.78
C PHE A 237 3.90 -12.69 2.60
N PHE A 238 3.63 -13.99 2.52
CA PHE A 238 2.73 -14.54 1.53
C PHE A 238 1.29 -14.07 1.72
N LEU A 239 0.79 -14.00 2.96
CA LEU A 239 -0.54 -13.44 3.26
C LEU A 239 -0.67 -11.98 2.84
N CYS A 240 0.35 -11.16 3.07
CA CYS A 240 0.37 -9.77 2.60
C CYS A 240 0.32 -9.68 1.08
N LEU A 241 1.06 -10.53 0.37
CA LEU A 241 1.02 -10.62 -1.08
C LEU A 241 -0.38 -11.01 -1.59
N LEU A 242 -1.02 -11.99 -0.97
CA LEU A 242 -2.38 -12.42 -1.31
C LEU A 242 -3.40 -11.29 -1.14
N LYS A 243 -3.36 -10.56 -0.02
CA LYS A 243 -4.26 -9.43 0.25
C LYS A 243 -4.04 -8.30 -0.74
N TRP A 244 -2.79 -7.95 -1.01
CA TRP A 244 -2.45 -6.92 -1.98
C TRP A 244 -2.94 -7.26 -3.39
N PHE A 245 -2.68 -8.51 -3.82
CA PHE A 245 -3.18 -9.00 -5.09
C PHE A 245 -4.72 -8.94 -5.16
N ALA A 246 -5.42 -9.45 -4.12
CA ALA A 246 -6.88 -9.45 -4.07
C ALA A 246 -7.46 -8.04 -4.20
N ALA A 247 -6.93 -7.08 -3.44
CA ALA A 247 -7.39 -5.70 -3.49
C ALA A 247 -7.25 -5.11 -4.89
N LEU A 248 -6.10 -5.32 -5.54
CA LEU A 248 -5.85 -4.79 -6.89
C LEU A 248 -6.71 -5.49 -7.94
N ASP A 249 -6.84 -6.82 -7.90
CA ASP A 249 -7.65 -7.61 -8.84
C ASP A 249 -9.14 -7.24 -8.79
N ILE A 250 -9.66 -7.11 -7.56
CA ILE A 250 -11.06 -6.70 -7.33
C ILE A 250 -11.30 -5.30 -7.87
N LEU A 251 -10.45 -4.33 -7.53
CA LEU A 251 -10.63 -2.95 -7.97
C LEU A 251 -10.43 -2.81 -9.47
N ALA A 252 -9.53 -3.57 -10.09
CA ALA A 252 -9.41 -3.65 -11.53
C ALA A 252 -10.69 -4.21 -12.19
N GLY A 253 -11.28 -5.25 -11.60
CA GLY A 253 -12.54 -5.84 -12.06
C GLY A 253 -13.76 -4.92 -11.87
N LEU A 254 -13.75 -4.08 -10.83
CA LEU A 254 -14.82 -3.10 -10.58
C LEU A 254 -14.70 -1.86 -11.46
N SER A 255 -13.49 -1.47 -11.83
CA SER A 255 -13.20 -0.20 -12.51
C SER A 255 -13.23 -0.27 -14.02
N GLY A 256 -13.14 -1.47 -14.63
CA GLY A 256 -12.97 -1.60 -16.06
C GLY A 256 -13.54 -2.88 -16.65
N THR A 257 -12.95 -3.29 -17.77
CA THR A 257 -13.31 -4.50 -18.53
C THR A 257 -12.56 -5.75 -18.06
N HIS A 258 -11.72 -5.65 -17.03
CA HIS A 258 -11.00 -6.79 -16.48
C HIS A 258 -11.96 -7.75 -15.79
N GLU A 259 -11.86 -9.04 -16.11
CA GLU A 259 -12.82 -10.03 -15.59
C GLU A 259 -12.60 -10.37 -14.11
N GLY A 260 -11.47 -9.98 -13.53
CA GLY A 260 -11.07 -10.39 -12.19
C GLY A 260 -10.74 -11.89 -12.15
N CYS A 261 -9.66 -12.23 -11.46
CA CYS A 261 -9.14 -13.60 -11.47
C CYS A 261 -9.56 -14.40 -10.24
N VAL A 262 -10.04 -13.71 -9.20
CA VAL A 262 -10.25 -14.33 -7.89
C VAL A 262 -11.70 -14.76 -7.69
N ASN A 263 -11.98 -16.01 -8.02
CA ASN A 263 -13.30 -16.64 -7.83
C ASN A 263 -13.28 -17.82 -6.85
N ASP A 264 -12.11 -18.17 -6.28
CA ASP A 264 -12.00 -19.37 -5.44
C ASP A 264 -12.25 -19.03 -3.95
N GLY A 265 -13.21 -19.72 -3.34
CA GLY A 265 -13.53 -19.57 -1.91
C GLY A 265 -12.35 -19.86 -0.97
N GLN A 266 -11.35 -20.62 -1.42
CA GLN A 266 -10.15 -20.91 -0.62
C GLN A 266 -9.23 -19.67 -0.48
N TYR A 267 -9.16 -18.84 -1.50
CA TYR A 267 -8.43 -17.61 -1.49
C TYR A 267 -8.96 -16.65 -0.41
N TRP A 268 -10.28 -16.50 -0.33
CA TRP A 268 -10.95 -15.66 0.67
C TRP A 268 -10.75 -16.17 2.09
N ASN A 269 -10.73 -17.49 2.28
CA ASN A 269 -10.51 -18.08 3.60
C ASN A 269 -9.10 -17.80 4.13
N LEU A 270 -8.09 -17.78 3.26
CA LEU A 270 -6.71 -17.45 3.65
C LEU A 270 -6.49 -15.97 3.93
N THR A 271 -7.21 -15.08 3.23
CA THR A 271 -7.11 -13.63 3.48
C THR A 271 -7.81 -13.19 4.77
N ARG A 272 -8.75 -14.02 5.29
CA ARG A 272 -9.37 -13.77 6.59
C ARG A 272 -8.40 -14.13 7.72
N ASN A 273 -8.16 -13.18 8.61
CA ASN A 273 -7.41 -13.46 9.82
C ASN A 273 -8.33 -14.15 10.84
N PRO A 274 -8.15 -15.45 11.15
CA PRO A 274 -9.03 -16.15 12.09
C PRO A 274 -8.94 -15.61 13.52
N ASN A 275 -7.85 -14.93 13.85
CA ASN A 275 -7.61 -14.33 15.18
C ASN A 275 -8.21 -12.93 15.31
N CYS A 276 -8.66 -12.32 14.22
CA CYS A 276 -9.34 -11.04 14.24
C CYS A 276 -10.84 -11.28 14.19
N GLY A 277 -11.56 -10.86 15.22
CA GLY A 277 -13.02 -10.98 15.30
C GLY A 277 -13.75 -10.31 14.13
N ASN A 278 -15.05 -10.55 14.01
CA ASN A 278 -15.90 -9.82 13.08
C ASN A 278 -15.72 -8.31 13.31
N GLY A 279 -15.68 -7.53 12.22
CA GLY A 279 -15.46 -6.07 12.30
C GLY A 279 -13.97 -5.66 12.24
N HIS A 280 -13.04 -6.60 11.98
CA HIS A 280 -11.66 -6.22 11.70
C HIS A 280 -11.53 -5.56 10.32
N VAL A 281 -10.89 -4.40 10.32
CA VAL A 281 -10.52 -3.67 9.10
C VAL A 281 -9.05 -3.94 8.81
N ASP A 282 -8.76 -4.42 7.62
CA ASP A 282 -7.40 -4.77 7.20
C ASP A 282 -6.60 -3.52 6.82
N GLU A 283 -5.38 -3.40 7.34
CA GLU A 283 -4.53 -2.23 7.18
C GLU A 283 -3.89 -2.12 5.78
N ILE A 284 -3.83 -3.22 5.04
CA ILE A 284 -3.29 -3.23 3.66
C ILE A 284 -4.36 -2.76 2.68
N CYS A 285 -5.59 -3.24 2.87
CA CYS A 285 -6.70 -2.98 1.95
C CYS A 285 -7.51 -1.73 2.32
N GLY A 286 -7.51 -1.32 3.58
CA GLY A 286 -8.32 -0.21 4.09
C GLY A 286 -9.79 -0.57 4.35
N TYR A 287 -10.17 -1.85 4.22
CA TYR A 287 -11.51 -2.34 4.47
C TYR A 287 -11.50 -3.78 4.99
N SER A 288 -12.64 -4.23 5.53
CA SER A 288 -12.75 -5.61 6.02
C SER A 288 -12.59 -6.62 4.89
N THR A 289 -11.74 -7.63 5.09
CA THR A 289 -11.57 -8.72 4.11
C THR A 289 -12.86 -9.50 3.84
N GLN A 290 -13.86 -9.41 4.72
CA GLN A 290 -15.20 -9.98 4.48
C GLN A 290 -15.91 -9.33 3.29
N LEU A 291 -15.57 -8.08 2.96
CA LEU A 291 -16.13 -7.35 1.82
C LEU A 291 -15.58 -7.83 0.48
N MET A 292 -14.37 -8.41 0.44
CA MET A 292 -13.69 -8.83 -0.78
C MET A 292 -14.54 -9.74 -1.70
N PRO A 293 -15.09 -10.88 -1.21
CA PRO A 293 -15.90 -11.75 -2.05
C PRO A 293 -17.19 -11.07 -2.54
N LEU A 294 -17.74 -10.12 -1.77
CA LEU A 294 -18.94 -9.39 -2.16
C LEU A 294 -18.62 -8.39 -3.27
N LEU A 295 -17.51 -7.67 -3.18
CA LEU A 295 -17.02 -6.78 -4.23
C LEU A 295 -16.75 -7.52 -5.54
N ALA A 296 -16.09 -8.70 -5.46
CA ALA A 296 -15.85 -9.54 -6.61
C ALA A 296 -17.16 -9.98 -7.27
N ARG A 297 -18.16 -10.39 -6.48
CA ARG A 297 -19.48 -10.80 -6.99
C ARG A 297 -20.22 -9.64 -7.65
N ILE A 298 -20.20 -8.44 -7.04
CA ILE A 298 -20.79 -7.23 -7.65
C ILE A 298 -20.14 -6.96 -9.02
N GLY A 299 -18.80 -7.05 -9.13
CA GLY A 299 -18.10 -6.86 -10.39
C GLY A 299 -18.53 -7.87 -11.46
N GLN A 300 -18.73 -9.14 -11.10
CA GLN A 300 -19.21 -10.19 -12.01
C GLN A 300 -20.62 -9.89 -12.51
N LEU A 301 -21.57 -9.60 -11.60
CA LEU A 301 -22.94 -9.30 -11.95
C LEU A 301 -23.05 -8.04 -12.80
N ALA A 302 -22.30 -7.00 -12.47
CA ALA A 302 -22.27 -5.76 -13.25
C ALA A 302 -21.78 -5.98 -14.69
N ARG A 303 -20.77 -6.82 -14.91
CA ARG A 303 -20.28 -7.17 -16.27
C ARG A 303 -21.30 -7.99 -17.04
N ARG A 304 -21.96 -8.95 -16.39
CA ARG A 304 -23.04 -9.72 -17.00
C ARG A 304 -24.12 -8.79 -17.54
N ASN A 305 -24.55 -7.80 -16.77
CA ASN A 305 -25.57 -6.83 -17.19
C ASN A 305 -25.11 -5.99 -18.39
N VAL A 306 -23.84 -5.55 -18.44
CA VAL A 306 -23.32 -4.78 -19.59
C VAL A 306 -23.30 -5.65 -20.85
N HIS A 307 -22.92 -6.92 -20.71
CA HIS A 307 -22.89 -7.84 -21.85
C HIS A 307 -24.29 -8.16 -22.37
N GLU A 308 -25.24 -8.43 -21.51
CA GLU A 308 -26.63 -8.70 -21.86
C GLU A 308 -27.24 -7.47 -22.55
N GLN A 309 -27.05 -6.24 -22.04
CA GLN A 309 -27.54 -5.02 -22.69
C GLN A 309 -26.97 -4.82 -24.09
N SER A 310 -25.68 -5.12 -24.32
CA SER A 310 -25.07 -4.99 -25.64
C SER A 310 -25.61 -6.01 -26.68
N ILE A 311 -26.12 -7.15 -26.21
CA ILE A 311 -26.75 -8.15 -27.09
C ILE A 311 -28.19 -7.75 -27.39
N PHE A 312 -28.92 -7.21 -26.42
CA PHE A 312 -30.33 -6.82 -26.58
C PHE A 312 -30.56 -5.52 -27.35
N GLU A 313 -29.58 -4.61 -27.43
CA GLU A 313 -29.66 -3.45 -28.32
C GLU A 313 -29.74 -3.87 -29.82
N THR A 314 -29.42 -5.13 -30.14
CA THR A 314 -29.54 -5.71 -31.49
C THR A 314 -30.90 -6.33 -31.74
N TYR A 315 -31.73 -6.60 -30.74
CA TYR A 315 -33.06 -7.24 -30.87
C TYR A 315 -34.06 -6.49 -29.98
N THR A 316 -35.02 -5.88 -30.63
CA THR A 316 -36.14 -5.10 -30.13
C THR A 316 -36.89 -5.72 -28.94
N GLU A 317 -37.04 -4.96 -27.92
CA GLU A 317 -37.86 -4.89 -26.71
C GLU A 317 -37.00 -4.84 -25.43
N PRO A 318 -37.14 -3.82 -24.60
CA PRO A 318 -36.47 -3.77 -23.31
C PRO A 318 -37.17 -4.73 -22.36
N SER A 319 -36.63 -5.93 -22.18
CA SER A 319 -36.99 -6.76 -21.06
C SER A 319 -36.44 -6.08 -19.78
N SER A 320 -37.21 -5.19 -19.22
CA SER A 320 -36.84 -4.40 -18.03
C SER A 320 -36.96 -5.18 -16.72
N ALA A 321 -37.21 -6.45 -16.77
CA ALA A 321 -37.27 -7.28 -15.58
C ALA A 321 -35.90 -7.94 -15.37
N LEU A 322 -35.18 -7.52 -14.33
CA LEU A 322 -34.12 -8.34 -13.71
C LEU A 322 -34.67 -9.75 -13.54
N SER A 323 -33.89 -10.78 -13.95
CA SER A 323 -34.31 -12.15 -13.66
C SER A 323 -34.50 -12.30 -12.15
N GLU A 324 -35.44 -13.15 -11.73
CA GLU A 324 -35.70 -13.39 -10.30
C GLU A 324 -34.43 -13.81 -9.56
N GLU A 325 -33.56 -14.57 -10.22
CA GLU A 325 -32.25 -14.98 -9.70
C GLU A 325 -31.36 -13.77 -9.41
N LEU A 326 -31.26 -12.80 -10.33
CA LEU A 326 -30.44 -11.61 -10.15
C LEU A 326 -30.96 -10.71 -9.04
N THR A 327 -32.29 -10.62 -8.91
CA THR A 327 -32.94 -9.88 -7.83
C THR A 327 -32.63 -10.50 -6.47
N HIS A 328 -32.70 -11.83 -6.38
CA HIS A 328 -32.37 -12.56 -5.16
C HIS A 328 -30.88 -12.39 -4.80
N ASP A 329 -29.97 -12.54 -5.76
CA ASP A 329 -28.54 -12.32 -5.57
C ASP A 329 -28.26 -10.88 -5.09
N ALA A 330 -28.91 -9.89 -5.65
CA ALA A 330 -28.74 -8.48 -5.25
C ALA A 330 -29.20 -8.25 -3.80
N GLN A 331 -30.33 -8.82 -3.39
CA GLN A 331 -30.84 -8.73 -2.02
C GLN A 331 -29.94 -9.43 -1.00
N ASP A 332 -29.40 -10.63 -1.34
CA ASP A 332 -28.42 -11.32 -0.48
C ASP A 332 -27.16 -10.46 -0.30
N LEU A 333 -26.62 -9.91 -1.39
CA LEU A 333 -25.47 -9.02 -1.34
C LEU A 333 -25.72 -7.78 -0.50
N GLU A 334 -26.86 -7.09 -0.68
CA GLU A 334 -27.25 -5.93 0.12
C GLU A 334 -27.28 -6.27 1.61
N THR A 335 -27.94 -7.38 1.97
CA THR A 335 -28.06 -7.83 3.35
C THR A 335 -26.68 -8.13 3.98
N ARG A 336 -25.82 -8.81 3.26
CA ARG A 336 -24.47 -9.16 3.72
C ARG A 336 -23.58 -7.92 3.86
N ILE A 337 -23.64 -6.98 2.91
CA ILE A 337 -22.86 -5.73 2.99
C ILE A 337 -23.31 -4.90 4.20
N LEU A 338 -24.63 -4.78 4.40
CA LEU A 338 -25.20 -4.06 5.56
C LEU A 338 -24.85 -4.75 6.88
N SER A 339 -24.77 -6.08 6.91
CA SER A 339 -24.33 -6.81 8.10
C SER A 339 -22.88 -6.48 8.49
N ILE A 340 -21.99 -6.27 7.49
CA ILE A 340 -20.60 -5.84 7.73
C ILE A 340 -20.57 -4.39 8.23
N ALA A 341 -21.39 -3.50 7.64
CA ALA A 341 -21.49 -2.10 8.06
C ALA A 341 -21.88 -1.92 9.52
N ASN A 342 -22.74 -2.81 10.02
CA ASN A 342 -23.23 -2.78 11.39
C ASN A 342 -22.31 -3.47 12.42
N GLN A 343 -21.17 -4.04 12.00
CA GLN A 343 -20.22 -4.66 12.92
C GLN A 343 -19.46 -3.60 13.71
N VAL A 344 -19.33 -3.83 15.02
CA VAL A 344 -18.49 -2.98 15.87
C VAL A 344 -17.02 -3.20 15.49
N PRO A 345 -16.22 -2.13 15.32
CA PRO A 345 -14.78 -2.27 15.04
C PRO A 345 -14.11 -3.19 16.06
N SER A 346 -13.29 -4.12 15.59
CA SER A 346 -12.62 -5.08 16.47
C SER A 346 -11.61 -4.37 17.39
N ALA A 347 -11.29 -4.99 18.53
CA ALA A 347 -10.26 -4.49 19.43
C ALA A 347 -8.90 -4.31 18.73
N ALA A 348 -8.57 -5.15 17.74
CA ALA A 348 -7.36 -5.02 16.94
C ALA A 348 -7.38 -3.74 16.08
N THR A 349 -8.51 -3.38 15.49
CA THR A 349 -8.67 -2.11 14.75
C THR A 349 -8.56 -0.90 15.70
N LEU A 350 -9.06 -1.03 16.94
CA LEU A 350 -9.01 0.03 17.94
C LEU A 350 -7.65 0.13 18.66
N ALA A 351 -6.81 -0.90 18.59
CA ALA A 351 -5.49 -0.95 19.20
C ALA A 351 -4.40 -0.19 18.41
N PHE A 352 -4.74 0.50 17.34
CA PHE A 352 -3.83 1.44 16.68
C PHE A 352 -3.35 2.47 17.72
N HIS A 353 -2.03 2.62 17.82
CA HIS A 353 -1.42 3.59 18.74
C HIS A 353 -1.82 5.05 18.42
N ASP A 354 -2.24 5.32 17.19
CA ASP A 354 -2.74 6.62 16.73
C ASP A 354 -4.25 6.55 16.49
N GLN A 355 -5.01 7.14 17.42
CA GLN A 355 -6.49 7.20 17.33
C GLN A 355 -6.98 7.92 16.07
N VAL A 356 -6.20 8.88 15.54
CA VAL A 356 -6.56 9.58 14.30
C VAL A 356 -6.50 8.61 13.13
N LEU A 357 -5.43 7.85 13.01
CA LEU A 357 -5.27 6.85 11.96
C LEU A 357 -6.33 5.73 12.07
N ALA A 358 -6.66 5.30 13.27
CA ALA A 358 -7.74 4.32 13.49
C ALA A 358 -9.10 4.85 13.02
N SER A 359 -9.40 6.12 13.30
CA SER A 359 -10.62 6.78 12.81
C SER A 359 -10.63 6.91 11.29
N GLU A 360 -9.48 7.27 10.68
CA GLU A 360 -9.36 7.39 9.23
C GLU A 360 -9.46 6.03 8.52
N LEU A 361 -8.92 4.96 9.11
CA LEU A 361 -9.09 3.59 8.63
C LEU A 361 -10.56 3.17 8.67
N HIS A 362 -11.27 3.49 9.76
CA HIS A 362 -12.70 3.22 9.88
C HIS A 362 -13.51 3.99 8.82
N ASN A 363 -13.25 5.27 8.62
CA ASN A 363 -13.92 6.06 7.57
C ASN A 363 -13.60 5.54 6.17
N THR A 364 -12.37 5.09 5.92
CA THR A 364 -12.00 4.42 4.67
C THR A 364 -12.85 3.17 4.45
N HIS A 365 -12.97 2.31 5.48
CA HIS A 365 -13.82 1.12 5.42
C HIS A 365 -15.28 1.44 5.12
N LEU A 366 -15.87 2.41 5.81
CA LEU A 366 -17.24 2.85 5.55
C LEU A 366 -17.41 3.40 4.12
N ALA A 367 -16.44 4.16 3.61
CA ALA A 367 -16.46 4.62 2.23
C ALA A 367 -16.48 3.44 1.23
N PHE A 368 -15.75 2.35 1.49
CA PHE A 368 -15.80 1.12 0.69
C PHE A 368 -17.16 0.41 0.79
N ILE A 369 -17.74 0.31 1.97
CA ILE A 369 -19.09 -0.25 2.18
C ILE A 369 -20.12 0.48 1.33
N HIS A 370 -20.16 1.80 1.46
CA HIS A 370 -21.12 2.63 0.72
C HIS A 370 -20.85 2.60 -0.79
N SER A 371 -19.60 2.46 -1.22
CA SER A 371 -19.27 2.29 -2.63
C SER A 371 -19.73 0.92 -3.16
N ALA A 372 -19.62 -0.15 -2.36
CA ALA A 372 -20.14 -1.45 -2.72
C ALA A 372 -21.66 -1.41 -2.94
N LEU A 373 -22.40 -0.79 -2.02
CA LEU A 373 -23.86 -0.57 -2.17
C LEU A 373 -24.17 0.31 -3.38
N LEU A 374 -23.39 1.38 -3.63
CA LEU A 374 -23.56 2.24 -4.79
C LEU A 374 -23.41 1.46 -6.10
N HIS A 375 -22.38 0.63 -6.22
CA HIS A 375 -22.17 -0.23 -7.39
C HIS A 375 -23.26 -1.30 -7.53
N LEU A 376 -23.73 -1.89 -6.43
CA LEU A 376 -24.86 -2.81 -6.43
C LEU A 376 -26.10 -2.15 -7.00
N TYR A 377 -26.50 -0.98 -6.48
CA TYR A 377 -27.68 -0.28 -6.92
C TYR A 377 -27.59 0.24 -8.37
N ARG A 378 -26.43 0.77 -8.76
CA ARG A 378 -26.25 1.39 -10.07
C ARG A 378 -25.95 0.42 -11.19
N ARG A 379 -25.20 -0.65 -10.92
CA ARG A 379 -24.69 -1.54 -11.97
C ARG A 379 -25.33 -2.91 -11.97
N VAL A 380 -25.92 -3.35 -10.86
CA VAL A 380 -26.65 -4.62 -10.75
C VAL A 380 -28.14 -4.38 -10.78
N GLU A 381 -28.69 -3.55 -9.88
CA GLU A 381 -30.12 -3.21 -9.85
C GLU A 381 -30.53 -2.16 -10.90
N LEU A 382 -29.57 -1.51 -11.55
CA LEU A 382 -29.79 -0.50 -12.62
C LEU A 382 -30.61 0.72 -12.18
N LEU A 383 -30.64 1.05 -10.87
CA LEU A 383 -31.39 2.21 -10.35
C LEU A 383 -30.83 3.51 -10.93
N PRO A 384 -31.68 4.52 -11.22
CA PRO A 384 -31.26 5.83 -11.74
C PRO A 384 -30.47 6.62 -10.70
N LYS A 385 -29.61 7.58 -11.12
CA LYS A 385 -28.84 8.47 -10.23
C LYS A 385 -29.70 9.21 -9.21
N SER A 386 -30.93 9.55 -9.59
CA SER A 386 -31.93 10.27 -8.75
C SER A 386 -32.57 9.40 -7.68
N HIS A 387 -32.37 8.07 -7.74
CA HIS A 387 -33.01 7.16 -6.79
C HIS A 387 -32.51 7.42 -5.35
N PRO A 388 -33.39 7.46 -4.32
CA PRO A 388 -32.99 7.75 -2.94
C PRO A 388 -31.88 6.85 -2.40
N LYS A 389 -31.91 5.52 -2.67
CA LYS A 389 -30.84 4.59 -2.29
C LYS A 389 -29.49 5.05 -2.86
N VAL A 390 -29.43 5.45 -4.14
CA VAL A 390 -28.20 5.89 -4.83
C VAL A 390 -27.69 7.19 -4.20
N ARG A 391 -28.57 8.18 -4.04
CA ARG A 391 -28.19 9.47 -3.44
C ARG A 391 -27.67 9.32 -2.01
N ALA A 392 -28.32 8.47 -1.21
CA ALA A 392 -27.85 8.17 0.15
C ALA A 392 -26.42 7.63 0.16
N GLN A 393 -26.07 6.74 -0.79
CA GLN A 393 -24.70 6.19 -0.83
C GLN A 393 -23.67 7.25 -1.25
N VAL A 394 -23.99 8.08 -2.25
CA VAL A 394 -23.10 9.20 -2.66
C VAL A 394 -22.82 10.12 -1.47
N THR A 395 -23.87 10.55 -0.77
CA THR A 395 -23.73 11.40 0.43
C THR A 395 -22.89 10.73 1.51
N ALA A 396 -23.12 9.44 1.79
CA ALA A 396 -22.37 8.70 2.80
C ALA A 396 -20.88 8.53 2.42
N ILE A 397 -20.58 8.25 1.15
CA ILE A 397 -19.18 8.18 0.68
C ILE A 397 -18.48 9.53 0.91
N LEU A 398 -19.11 10.62 0.47
CA LEU A 398 -18.52 11.96 0.59
C LEU A 398 -18.33 12.37 2.05
N TYR A 399 -19.29 12.05 2.92
CA TYR A 399 -19.18 12.28 4.37
C TYR A 399 -17.95 11.57 4.97
N ASN A 400 -17.81 10.29 4.70
CA ASN A 400 -16.66 9.51 5.20
C ASN A 400 -15.32 9.98 4.61
N VAL A 401 -15.29 10.31 3.31
CA VAL A 401 -14.10 10.88 2.67
C VAL A 401 -13.71 12.23 3.28
N GLN A 402 -14.68 13.08 3.62
CA GLN A 402 -14.41 14.37 4.28
C GLN A 402 -13.84 14.21 5.69
N ALA A 403 -14.23 13.17 6.41
CA ALA A 403 -13.70 12.87 7.74
C ALA A 403 -12.19 12.46 7.73
N ILE A 404 -11.65 12.04 6.59
CA ILE A 404 -10.23 11.77 6.39
C ILE A 404 -9.52 13.10 6.13
N LYS A 405 -8.42 13.40 6.87
CA LYS A 405 -7.65 14.63 6.67
C LYS A 405 -7.10 14.73 5.24
N PRO A 406 -7.07 15.94 4.62
CA PRO A 406 -6.67 16.11 3.21
C PRO A 406 -5.30 15.55 2.84
N PHE A 407 -4.34 15.57 3.78
CA PHE A 407 -2.96 15.11 3.58
C PHE A 407 -2.63 13.82 4.35
N SER A 408 -3.65 13.14 4.86
CA SER A 408 -3.46 11.83 5.48
C SER A 408 -3.01 10.79 4.45
N PRO A 409 -2.11 9.86 4.84
CA PRO A 409 -1.76 8.70 4.02
C PRO A 409 -2.97 7.86 3.59
N ALA A 410 -4.04 7.79 4.41
CA ALA A 410 -5.27 7.06 4.11
C ALA A 410 -5.94 7.52 2.79
N ASN A 411 -5.63 8.73 2.30
CA ASN A 411 -6.12 9.19 0.99
C ASN A 411 -5.66 8.30 -0.17
N ALA A 412 -4.57 7.56 -0.04
CA ALA A 412 -4.14 6.63 -1.08
C ALA A 412 -5.14 5.49 -1.31
N LEU A 413 -5.93 5.14 -0.29
CA LEU A 413 -6.87 4.02 -0.34
C LEU A 413 -8.27 4.39 -0.85
N ILE A 414 -8.63 5.68 -0.89
CA ILE A 414 -10.00 6.12 -1.20
C ILE A 414 -10.24 6.49 -2.66
N LEU A 415 -9.32 6.15 -3.57
CA LEU A 415 -9.46 6.50 -4.98
C LEU A 415 -10.74 5.92 -5.60
N TRP A 416 -10.99 4.63 -5.38
CA TRP A 416 -12.20 3.98 -5.89
C TRP A 416 -13.49 4.55 -5.28
N PRO A 417 -13.63 4.72 -3.94
CA PRO A 417 -14.79 5.38 -3.34
C PRO A 417 -15.10 6.77 -3.90
N ILE A 418 -14.10 7.66 -3.93
CA ILE A 418 -14.33 9.04 -4.37
C ILE A 418 -14.65 9.14 -5.88
N PHE A 419 -14.02 8.30 -6.70
CA PHE A 419 -14.31 8.21 -8.12
C PHE A 419 -15.73 7.70 -8.36
N SER A 420 -16.14 6.65 -7.64
CA SER A 420 -17.50 6.08 -7.73
C SER A 420 -18.57 7.10 -7.38
N ALA A 421 -18.41 7.85 -6.29
CA ALA A 421 -19.31 8.93 -5.92
C ALA A 421 -19.35 10.02 -7.01
N GLY A 422 -18.19 10.39 -7.56
CA GLY A 422 -18.08 11.38 -8.63
C GLY A 422 -18.80 11.00 -9.91
N CYS A 423 -18.81 9.71 -10.27
CA CYS A 423 -19.56 9.23 -11.43
C CYS A 423 -21.07 9.32 -11.26
N GLU A 424 -21.58 9.35 -10.04
CA GLU A 424 -22.99 9.25 -9.73
C GLU A 424 -23.58 10.56 -9.15
N THR A 425 -22.81 11.65 -9.14
CA THR A 425 -23.31 12.96 -8.74
C THR A 425 -23.40 13.94 -9.92
N ASP A 426 -24.49 14.71 -9.96
CA ASP A 426 -24.68 15.84 -10.85
C ASP A 426 -24.64 17.18 -10.10
N ASP A 427 -24.51 17.17 -8.77
CA ASP A 427 -24.38 18.36 -7.94
C ASP A 427 -23.02 19.02 -8.12
N LEU A 428 -23.01 20.32 -8.42
CA LEU A 428 -21.80 21.08 -8.70
C LEU A 428 -20.90 21.26 -7.48
N GLN A 429 -21.47 21.36 -6.28
CA GLN A 429 -20.70 21.51 -5.05
C GLN A 429 -20.01 20.18 -4.68
N GLU A 430 -20.71 19.06 -4.83
CA GLU A 430 -20.12 17.73 -4.66
C GLU A 430 -18.99 17.49 -5.68
N ARG A 431 -19.20 17.81 -6.96
CA ARG A 431 -18.16 17.73 -8.01
C ARG A 431 -16.93 18.57 -7.66
N GLN A 432 -17.12 19.80 -7.19
CA GLN A 432 -16.03 20.68 -6.78
C GLN A 432 -15.27 20.11 -5.58
N ALA A 433 -15.95 19.58 -4.58
CA ALA A 433 -15.33 18.93 -3.42
C ALA A 433 -14.50 17.71 -3.83
N ILE A 434 -15.04 16.86 -4.72
CA ILE A 434 -14.36 15.69 -5.28
C ILE A 434 -13.10 16.12 -6.04
N GLN A 435 -13.19 17.11 -6.93
CA GLN A 435 -12.03 17.60 -7.68
C GLN A 435 -10.93 18.15 -6.76
N THR A 436 -11.32 18.91 -5.75
CA THR A 436 -10.38 19.43 -4.76
C THR A 436 -9.66 18.30 -4.01
N ARG A 437 -10.42 17.28 -3.58
CA ARG A 437 -9.85 16.10 -2.89
C ARG A 437 -8.89 15.34 -3.80
N MET A 438 -9.30 15.05 -5.04
CA MET A 438 -8.47 14.34 -6.00
C MET A 438 -7.21 15.14 -6.41
N ALA A 439 -7.29 16.48 -6.46
CA ALA A 439 -6.12 17.33 -6.66
C ALA A 439 -5.11 17.20 -5.51
N ASN A 440 -5.60 17.16 -4.26
CA ASN A 440 -4.73 16.91 -3.10
C ASN A 440 -4.09 15.52 -3.16
N MET A 441 -4.83 14.49 -3.57
CA MET A 441 -4.31 13.13 -3.73
C MET A 441 -3.18 13.04 -4.78
N GLN A 442 -3.22 13.88 -5.82
CA GLN A 442 -2.14 13.91 -6.83
C GLN A 442 -0.78 14.30 -6.25
N THR A 443 -0.75 15.06 -5.15
CA THR A 443 0.51 15.43 -4.48
C THR A 443 1.23 14.22 -3.88
N MET A 444 0.56 13.08 -3.77
CA MET A 444 1.14 11.82 -3.33
C MET A 444 2.00 11.12 -4.41
N GLY A 445 2.07 11.66 -5.63
CA GLY A 445 2.96 11.17 -6.68
C GLY A 445 2.51 9.87 -7.37
N LEU A 446 1.23 9.52 -7.31
CA LEU A 446 0.66 8.36 -8.04
C LEU A 446 -0.05 8.80 -9.31
N GLY A 447 0.33 8.25 -10.46
CA GLY A 447 -0.19 8.66 -11.78
C GLY A 447 -1.62 8.18 -12.06
N ASN A 448 -2.08 7.09 -11.42
CA ASN A 448 -3.46 6.62 -11.51
C ASN A 448 -4.45 7.67 -10.96
N PHE A 449 -4.07 8.44 -9.94
CA PHE A 449 -4.90 9.53 -9.41
C PHE A 449 -5.15 10.64 -10.44
N THR A 450 -4.10 11.02 -11.17
CA THR A 450 -4.23 12.00 -12.27
C THR A 450 -5.14 11.47 -13.36
N ARG A 451 -4.96 10.21 -13.77
CA ARG A 451 -5.78 9.59 -14.80
C ARG A 451 -7.26 9.48 -14.38
N ALA A 452 -7.51 9.07 -13.14
CA ALA A 452 -8.87 8.96 -12.62
C ALA A 452 -9.56 10.34 -12.60
N ARG A 453 -8.86 11.38 -12.11
CA ARG A 453 -9.39 12.75 -12.08
C ARG A 453 -9.71 13.25 -13.49
N ASP A 454 -8.79 13.07 -14.44
CA ASP A 454 -8.96 13.54 -15.81
C ASP A 454 -10.04 12.75 -16.57
N ALA A 455 -10.22 11.46 -16.23
CA ALA A 455 -11.30 10.63 -16.74
C ALA A 455 -12.66 11.12 -16.25
N LEU A 456 -12.75 11.40 -14.94
CA LEU A 456 -13.98 11.92 -14.32
C LEU A 456 -14.37 13.29 -14.87
N ALA A 457 -13.41 14.21 -15.05
CA ALA A 457 -13.64 15.50 -15.67
C ALA A 457 -14.21 15.35 -17.09
N ARG A 458 -13.60 14.51 -17.92
CA ARG A 458 -14.11 14.21 -19.29
C ARG A 458 -15.50 13.60 -19.29
N TYR A 459 -15.80 12.71 -18.33
CA TYR A 459 -17.13 12.15 -18.21
C TYR A 459 -18.19 13.22 -17.89
N TRP A 460 -17.88 14.14 -16.99
CA TRP A 460 -18.78 15.26 -16.67
C TRP A 460 -18.95 16.25 -17.85
N GLU A 461 -17.85 16.56 -18.55
CA GLU A 461 -17.87 17.47 -19.72
C GLU A 461 -18.63 16.89 -20.89
N SER A 462 -18.62 15.56 -21.05
CA SER A 462 -19.31 14.89 -22.15
C SER A 462 -20.83 15.00 -22.06
N GLY A 463 -21.39 15.28 -20.88
CA GLY A 463 -22.85 15.27 -20.66
C GLY A 463 -23.51 13.91 -20.95
N ALA A 464 -22.72 12.82 -20.98
CA ALA A 464 -23.22 11.49 -21.34
C ALA A 464 -24.37 11.05 -20.41
N SER A 465 -25.47 10.62 -21.03
CA SER A 465 -26.61 10.00 -20.33
C SER A 465 -26.35 8.56 -19.91
N SER A 466 -25.39 7.90 -20.59
CA SER A 466 -25.00 6.53 -20.26
C SER A 466 -24.29 6.43 -18.92
N ARG A 467 -24.39 5.26 -18.28
CA ARG A 467 -23.60 4.98 -17.08
C ARG A 467 -22.10 5.11 -17.39
N TRP A 468 -21.35 5.51 -16.39
CA TRP A 468 -19.91 5.75 -16.52
C TRP A 468 -19.11 4.50 -16.99
N ASP A 469 -19.51 3.30 -16.57
CA ASP A 469 -18.86 2.04 -16.95
C ASP A 469 -19.05 1.74 -18.46
N VAL A 470 -20.24 2.01 -18.99
CA VAL A 470 -20.54 1.93 -20.42
C VAL A 470 -19.77 3.00 -21.19
N TYR A 471 -19.79 4.26 -20.72
CA TYR A 471 -19.05 5.37 -21.33
C TYR A 471 -17.55 5.08 -21.45
N PHE A 472 -16.92 4.61 -20.37
CA PHE A 472 -15.49 4.32 -20.40
C PHE A 472 -15.16 3.09 -21.25
N ALA A 473 -16.00 2.05 -21.25
CA ALA A 473 -15.84 0.90 -22.13
C ALA A 473 -15.88 1.32 -23.61
N GLN A 474 -16.86 2.15 -24.00
CA GLN A 474 -16.97 2.69 -25.38
C GLN A 474 -15.80 3.60 -25.76
N SER A 475 -15.27 4.37 -24.79
CA SER A 475 -14.12 5.25 -24.99
C SER A 475 -12.78 4.49 -25.04
N GLY A 476 -12.76 3.18 -24.81
CA GLY A 476 -11.54 2.39 -24.69
C GLY A 476 -10.63 2.82 -23.53
N LEU A 477 -11.20 3.51 -22.54
CA LEU A 477 -10.46 3.99 -21.38
C LEU A 477 -10.46 2.93 -20.29
N GLU A 478 -9.29 2.39 -20.01
CA GLU A 478 -9.07 1.46 -18.92
C GLU A 478 -8.51 2.17 -17.69
N LEU A 479 -9.19 2.01 -16.58
CA LEU A 479 -8.82 2.56 -15.28
C LEU A 479 -8.58 1.43 -14.28
N VAL A 480 -7.62 1.64 -13.40
CA VAL A 480 -7.46 0.86 -12.17
C VAL A 480 -7.47 1.84 -11.03
N LEU A 481 -8.49 1.76 -10.23
CA LEU A 481 -8.80 2.70 -9.14
C LEU A 481 -8.26 2.16 -7.80
N PHE A 482 -6.99 1.69 -7.85
CA PHE A 482 -6.28 1.13 -6.70
C PHE A 482 -5.42 2.19 -6.01
#